data_072167d721dad64b25114728f6712ed8
#
_entry.id   072167d721dad64b25114728f6712ed8
#
_cell.length_a   1.000
_cell.length_b   1.000
_cell.length_c   1.000
_cell.angle_alpha   90.00
_cell.angle_beta   90.00
_cell.angle_gamma   90.00
#
_symmetry.space_group_name_H-M   'P 1'
#
loop_
_entity.id
_entity.type
_entity.pdbx_description
1 polymer ?
#
loop_
_entity_poly.entity_id
_entity_poly.type
_entity_poly.pdbx_seq_one_letter_code
_entity_poly.pdbx_strand_id
1 'polypeptide(L)'
;MMNDNNVQDPSDTINADVLENIPVTLSIEVGRAVIKIRDLMRLTQGSVVELDRIAGEPLDLMVNNTAVAQGEIVLVNDRYGIRLTRVVPASERMKNLQS
;
A
#
# COMPACT_ATOMS: atom_id res chain seq x y z
N MET A 1 19.03 31.98 24.20
CA MET A 1 19.02 31.38 24.17
C MET A 1 18.80 30.78 23.48
N MET A 2 18.54 30.66 23.49
CA MET A 2 18.34 30.07 23.19
C MET A 2 18.06 29.45 22.58
N ASN A 3 17.90 29.47 22.57
CA ASN A 3 17.62 28.98 22.27
C ASN A 3 17.36 28.34 21.57
N ASP A 4 17.26 28.48 21.46
CA ASP A 4 16.96 27.93 21.01
C ASP A 4 17.09 27.39 20.22
N ASN A 5 17.61 27.63 20.41
CA ASN A 5 17.74 27.03 19.86
C ASN A 5 17.77 26.30 19.39
N ASN A 6 18.43 26.82 19.87
CA ASN A 6 18.06 25.72 19.64
C ASN A 6 16.79 25.29 19.27
N VAL A 7 16.13 26.05 18.95
CA VAL A 7 14.88 25.58 18.47
C VAL A 7 15.11 24.92 17.14
N GLN A 8 15.00 23.63 17.15
CA GLN A 8 15.12 22.90 15.93
C GLN A 8 13.81 22.90 15.21
N ASP A 9 13.86 22.83 13.90
CA ASP A 9 12.73 22.48 13.08
C ASP A 9 12.21 21.13 13.61
N PRO A 10 10.89 20.98 13.79
CA PRO A 10 10.34 19.70 14.23
C PRO A 10 10.79 18.51 13.39
N SER A 11 11.04 18.73 12.10
CA SER A 11 11.53 17.66 11.23
C SER A 11 12.93 17.20 11.64
N ASP A 12 13.72 18.08 12.27
CA ASP A 12 15.04 17.72 12.73
C ASP A 12 14.99 16.93 14.03
N THR A 13 13.95 17.15 14.84
CA THR A 13 13.79 16.40 16.08
C THR A 13 13.13 15.05 15.86
N ILE A 14 12.40 14.90 14.78
CA ILE A 14 11.84 13.60 14.39
C ILE A 14 12.92 12.89 13.59
N ASN A 15 13.73 12.13 14.30
CA ASN A 15 14.83 11.45 13.65
C ASN A 15 14.34 10.16 12.97
N ALA A 16 15.27 9.48 12.30
CA ALA A 16 14.95 8.27 11.56
C ALA A 16 14.33 7.19 12.44
N ASP A 17 14.77 7.09 13.71
CA ASP A 17 14.24 6.09 14.62
C ASP A 17 12.74 6.27 14.86
N VAL A 18 12.31 7.52 15.01
CA VAL A 18 10.89 7.81 15.21
C VAL A 18 10.10 7.47 13.97
N LEU A 19 10.58 7.90 12.81
CA LEU A 19 9.91 7.62 11.55
C LEU A 19 9.84 6.12 11.27
N GLU A 20 10.89 5.39 11.59
CA GLU A 20 10.96 3.96 11.34
C GLU A 20 10.00 3.16 12.21
N ASN A 21 9.54 3.73 13.32
CA ASN A 21 8.65 3.04 14.22
C ASN A 21 7.19 3.41 14.07
N ILE A 22 6.88 4.33 13.14
CA ILE A 22 5.50 4.69 12.87
C ILE A 22 4.86 3.60 12.02
N PRO A 23 3.77 2.99 12.49
CA PRO A 23 3.11 1.96 11.70
C PRO A 23 2.37 2.56 10.51
N VAL A 24 2.40 1.87 9.40
CA VAL A 24 1.64 2.24 8.21
C VAL A 24 0.87 1.01 7.73
N THR A 25 -0.20 1.24 7.00
CA THR A 25 -1.00 0.15 6.47
C THR A 25 -0.57 -0.14 5.04
N LEU A 26 -0.24 -1.39 4.81
CA LEU A 26 0.10 -1.90 3.50
C LEU A 26 -1.12 -2.66 2.98
N SER A 27 -1.55 -2.35 1.78
CA SER A 27 -2.68 -3.04 1.17
C SER A 27 -2.28 -3.59 -0.19
N ILE A 28 -2.99 -4.62 -0.61
CA ILE A 28 -2.74 -5.25 -1.90
C ILE A 28 -3.98 -5.05 -2.75
N GLU A 29 -3.81 -4.41 -3.89
CA GLU A 29 -4.92 -4.18 -4.81
C GLU A 29 -4.98 -5.31 -5.82
N VAL A 30 -6.06 -6.07 -5.75
CA VAL A 30 -6.26 -7.21 -6.64
C VAL A 30 -6.83 -6.77 -7.99
N GLY A 31 -7.73 -5.78 -7.97
CA GLY A 31 -8.33 -5.28 -9.20
C GLY A 31 -9.58 -4.48 -8.89
N ARG A 32 -10.17 -3.94 -9.94
CA ARG A 32 -11.36 -3.10 -9.85
C ARG A 32 -12.37 -3.53 -10.90
N ALA A 33 -13.61 -3.16 -10.67
CA ALA A 33 -14.67 -3.39 -11.63
C ALA A 33 -15.60 -2.18 -11.62
N VAL A 34 -16.12 -1.86 -12.80
CA VAL A 34 -17.15 -0.83 -12.93
C VAL A 34 -18.46 -1.56 -13.16
N ILE A 35 -19.44 -1.28 -12.32
CA ILE A 35 -20.72 -1.99 -12.36
C ILE A 35 -21.86 -0.98 -12.26
N LYS A 36 -22.94 -1.23 -12.98
CA LYS A 36 -24.11 -0.38 -12.90
C LYS A 36 -24.85 -0.64 -11.59
N ILE A 37 -25.49 0.39 -11.06
CA ILE A 37 -26.21 0.26 -9.79
C ILE A 37 -27.25 -0.86 -9.85
N ARG A 38 -27.99 -0.98 -10.96
CA ARG A 38 -29.00 -2.03 -11.09
C ARG A 38 -28.37 -3.43 -11.02
N ASP A 39 -27.15 -3.59 -11.53
CA ASP A 39 -26.46 -4.87 -11.48
C ASP A 39 -25.92 -5.14 -10.08
N LEU A 40 -25.45 -4.09 -9.40
CA LEU A 40 -25.03 -4.19 -8.02
C LEU A 40 -26.18 -4.70 -7.14
N MET A 41 -27.38 -4.20 -7.37
CA MET A 41 -28.55 -4.59 -6.59
C MET A 41 -29.00 -6.02 -6.87
N ARG A 42 -28.50 -6.63 -7.94
CA ARG A 42 -28.84 -8.01 -8.29
C ARG A 42 -27.82 -9.02 -7.80
N LEU A 43 -26.76 -8.57 -7.15
CA LEU A 43 -25.72 -9.49 -6.67
C LEU A 43 -26.29 -10.38 -5.58
N THR A 44 -26.00 -11.66 -5.70
CA THR A 44 -26.43 -12.67 -4.72
C THR A 44 -25.26 -13.58 -4.45
N GLN A 45 -25.44 -14.44 -3.46
CA GLN A 45 -24.44 -15.44 -3.17
C GLN A 45 -24.17 -16.29 -4.42
N GLY A 46 -22.91 -16.42 -4.80
CA GLY A 46 -22.53 -17.17 -5.99
C GLY A 46 -22.37 -16.31 -7.24
N SER A 47 -22.75 -15.03 -7.18
CA SER A 47 -22.50 -14.11 -8.30
C SER A 47 -21.00 -13.95 -8.52
N VAL A 48 -20.61 -13.71 -9.78
CA VAL A 48 -19.21 -13.50 -10.15
C VAL A 48 -19.07 -12.10 -10.72
N VAL A 49 -18.11 -11.35 -10.20
CA VAL A 49 -17.78 -10.02 -10.71
C VAL A 49 -16.39 -10.09 -11.33
N GLU A 50 -16.32 -9.73 -12.59
CA GLU A 50 -15.06 -9.76 -13.32
C GLU A 50 -14.26 -8.50 -13.03
N LEU A 51 -12.98 -8.66 -12.72
CA LEU A 51 -12.11 -7.54 -12.41
C LEU A 51 -11.28 -7.18 -13.64
N ASP A 52 -10.72 -5.97 -13.60
CA ASP A 52 -9.96 -5.40 -14.70
C ASP A 52 -8.51 -5.92 -14.81
N ARG A 53 -8.15 -6.90 -13.98
CA ARG A 53 -6.79 -7.42 -13.94
C ARG A 53 -6.73 -8.81 -14.57
N ILE A 54 -5.71 -9.03 -15.37
CA ILE A 54 -5.47 -10.33 -16.00
C ILE A 54 -4.89 -11.29 -14.97
N ALA A 55 -5.43 -12.50 -14.93
CA ALA A 55 -4.95 -13.52 -14.01
C ALA A 55 -3.46 -13.81 -14.25
N GLY A 56 -2.69 -13.88 -13.17
CA GLY A 56 -1.26 -14.15 -13.25
C GLY A 56 -0.38 -12.92 -13.31
N GLU A 57 -0.97 -11.73 -13.51
CA GLU A 57 -0.19 -10.50 -13.45
C GLU A 57 0.17 -10.16 -12.02
N PRO A 58 1.33 -9.52 -11.79
CA PRO A 58 1.70 -9.09 -10.45
C PRO A 58 0.67 -8.12 -9.86
N LEU A 59 0.47 -8.20 -8.56
CA LEU A 59 -0.44 -7.33 -7.83
C LEU A 59 0.31 -6.13 -7.28
N ASP A 60 -0.39 -5.02 -7.14
CA ASP A 60 0.21 -3.79 -6.62
C ASP A 60 0.15 -3.78 -5.10
N LEU A 61 1.25 -3.40 -4.48
CA LEU A 61 1.37 -3.17 -3.05
C LEU A 61 1.24 -1.68 -2.82
N MET A 62 0.28 -1.29 -1.99
CA MET A 62 -0.08 0.11 -1.84
C MET A 62 0.19 0.62 -0.44
N VAL A 63 0.71 1.83 -0.34
CA VAL A 63 0.81 2.59 0.92
C VAL A 63 0.33 3.99 0.60
N ASN A 64 -0.62 4.50 1.40
CA ASN A 64 -1.19 5.83 1.18
C ASN A 64 -1.70 6.01 -0.25
N ASN A 65 -2.36 4.98 -0.77
CA ASN A 65 -2.93 4.98 -2.12
C ASN A 65 -1.89 5.14 -3.23
N THR A 66 -0.63 4.83 -2.92
CA THR A 66 0.46 4.90 -3.90
C THR A 66 1.13 3.54 -4.00
N ALA A 67 1.34 3.07 -5.20
CA ALA A 67 2.00 1.78 -5.41
C ALA A 67 3.48 1.90 -5.06
N VAL A 68 3.96 1.04 -4.16
CA VAL A 68 5.37 1.03 -3.75
C VAL A 68 6.08 -0.24 -4.19
N ALA A 69 5.35 -1.24 -4.61
CA ALA A 69 5.93 -2.51 -5.06
C ALA A 69 4.90 -3.30 -5.84
N GLN A 70 5.35 -4.36 -6.46
CA GLN A 70 4.50 -5.36 -7.10
C GLN A 70 4.97 -6.73 -6.66
N GLY A 71 4.06 -7.68 -6.67
CA GLY A 71 4.41 -9.04 -6.29
C GLY A 71 3.32 -10.03 -6.60
N GLU A 72 3.55 -11.25 -6.18
CA GLU A 72 2.60 -12.34 -6.40
C GLU A 72 2.23 -12.97 -5.07
N ILE A 73 1.00 -13.44 -4.99
CA ILE A 73 0.48 -14.03 -3.75
C ILE A 73 1.09 -15.40 -3.54
N VAL A 74 1.53 -15.65 -2.32
CA VAL A 74 2.08 -16.94 -1.91
C VAL A 74 1.44 -17.35 -0.58
N LEU A 75 1.56 -18.61 -0.23
CA LEU A 75 1.10 -19.11 1.06
C LEU A 75 2.28 -19.26 1.99
N VAL A 76 2.13 -18.74 3.21
CA VAL A 76 3.16 -18.83 4.24
C VAL A 76 2.46 -19.22 5.54
N ASN A 77 2.68 -20.46 6.02
CA ASN A 77 2.12 -20.95 7.28
C ASN A 77 0.61 -20.72 7.38
N ASP A 78 -0.12 -21.14 6.36
CA ASP A 78 -1.58 -21.02 6.28
C ASP A 78 -2.11 -19.60 6.19
N ARG A 79 -1.23 -18.64 5.89
CA ARG A 79 -1.62 -17.27 5.63
C ARG A 79 -1.18 -16.87 4.24
N TYR A 80 -1.88 -15.93 3.68
CA TYR A 80 -1.44 -15.35 2.41
C TYR A 80 -0.31 -14.37 2.68
N GLY A 81 0.72 -14.45 1.86
CA GLY A 81 1.80 -13.48 1.83
C GLY A 81 1.97 -12.98 0.42
N ILE A 82 2.91 -12.07 0.22
CA ILE A 82 3.22 -11.58 -1.11
C ILE A 82 4.72 -11.63 -1.33
N ARG A 83 5.13 -12.22 -2.44
CA ARG A 83 6.54 -12.25 -2.84
C ARG A 83 6.76 -11.09 -3.79
N LEU A 84 7.65 -10.19 -3.42
CA LEU A 84 7.88 -9.00 -4.22
C LEU A 84 8.67 -9.33 -5.47
N THR A 85 8.20 -8.83 -6.61
CA THR A 85 8.87 -8.98 -7.90
C THR A 85 9.47 -7.66 -8.35
N ARG A 86 8.99 -6.54 -7.79
CA ARG A 86 9.48 -5.21 -8.12
C ARG A 86 9.24 -4.30 -6.94
N VAL A 87 10.21 -3.46 -6.61
CA VAL A 87 10.11 -2.54 -5.47
C VAL A 87 10.60 -1.18 -5.92
N VAL A 88 9.82 -0.15 -5.55
CA VAL A 88 10.24 1.24 -5.76
C VAL A 88 11.47 1.51 -4.89
N PRO A 89 12.47 2.27 -5.36
CA PRO A 89 13.67 2.57 -4.56
C PRO A 89 13.28 3.16 -3.20
N ALA A 90 14.11 2.88 -2.19
CA ALA A 90 13.81 3.27 -0.81
C ALA A 90 13.52 4.77 -0.67
N SER A 91 14.26 5.61 -1.37
CA SER A 91 14.06 7.06 -1.32
C SER A 91 12.67 7.45 -1.84
N GLU A 92 12.20 6.77 -2.87
CA GLU A 92 10.87 7.02 -3.41
C GLU A 92 9.79 6.52 -2.47
N ARG A 93 10.04 5.40 -1.79
CA ARG A 93 9.06 4.86 -0.83
C ARG A 93 8.82 5.83 0.32
N MET A 94 9.88 6.41 0.85
CA MET A 94 9.76 7.37 1.94
C MET A 94 9.03 8.63 1.48
N LYS A 95 9.30 9.07 0.27
CA LYS A 95 8.64 10.21 -0.33
C LYS A 95 7.13 9.97 -0.44
N ASN A 96 6.75 8.76 -0.86
CA ASN A 96 5.34 8.39 -0.98
C ASN A 96 4.63 8.38 0.36
N LEU A 97 5.33 8.03 1.43
CA LEU A 97 4.75 8.04 2.77
C LEU A 97 4.43 9.45 3.23
N GLN A 98 5.15 10.44 2.75
CA GLN A 98 5.00 11.83 3.16
C GLN A 98 3.96 12.59 2.35
N SER A 99 3.48 12.03 1.26
CA SER A 99 2.55 12.72 0.38
C SER A 99 1.09 12.57 0.78
#